data_32e48d2b8228f3680c514ea2ad6afa5b
#
_entry.id   32e48d2b8228f3680c514ea2ad6afa5b
#
_cell.length_a   1.000
_cell.length_b   1.000
_cell.length_c   1.000
_cell.angle_alpha   90.00
_cell.angle_beta   90.00
_cell.angle_gamma   90.00
#
_symmetry.space_group_name_H-M   'P 1'
#
loop_
_entity.id
_entity.type
_entity.pdbx_description
1 polymer ?
#
loop_
_entity_poly.entity_id
_entity_poly.type
_entity_poly.pdbx_seq_one_letter_code
_entity_poly.pdbx_strand_id
1 'polypeptide(L)'
;MLLALTWRKEIKAKKEWGYKAVMGVLLIAMFCVLPRYRYNTSDRIQLIYQDKNGKPEYPPLTHYLVNVFLPEEEICNMGIWGARIAPKVVPMANWILEEFNHDNKKGNIGNFYRPFSRLNWNRLFMMSGTTSQVFNMIGIDNTQSVYLIKPKDYNENKEYPVVFFMHGYLGNWKLYQGVLKGLEDCIVLSVGTKTWSGIYTKQDINALFTKQIPFLENIGYKVDKNNLHIMGLSNGGSAVNVAYNGFSNKFKTITFISTGIYQTYPTSSKVLLIGGGKDHSSGSLRSAHRTLKSNGTKTDIYWDDEETHFILVNQTDDIIEFINRNLK
;
A
#
# COMPACT_ATOMS: atom_id res chain seq x y z
N MET A 1 -31.96 54.83 16.54
CA MET A 1 -30.68 54.77 15.77
C MET A 1 -29.52 54.31 16.61
N LEU A 2 -29.25 54.83 17.82
CA LEU A 2 -28.17 54.37 18.70
C LEU A 2 -28.25 52.87 19.08
N LEU A 3 -29.43 52.36 19.44
CA LEU A 3 -29.64 50.96 19.82
C LEU A 3 -29.37 49.99 18.64
N ALA A 4 -29.64 50.38 17.41
CA ALA A 4 -29.36 49.58 16.23
C ALA A 4 -27.83 49.52 15.92
N LEU A 5 -27.10 50.57 16.24
CA LEU A 5 -25.66 50.64 16.05
C LEU A 5 -24.92 49.84 17.16
N THR A 6 -25.40 49.85 18.39
CA THR A 6 -24.86 49.00 19.47
C THR A 6 -25.11 47.53 19.20
N TRP A 7 -26.33 47.16 18.71
CA TRP A 7 -26.66 45.76 18.36
C TRP A 7 -25.83 45.25 17.22
N ARG A 8 -25.62 46.07 16.17
CA ARG A 8 -24.71 45.72 15.05
C ARG A 8 -23.25 45.52 15.49
N LYS A 9 -22.77 46.34 16.42
CA LYS A 9 -21.42 46.16 17.02
C LYS A 9 -21.30 44.87 17.81
N GLU A 10 -22.32 44.54 18.63
CA GLU A 10 -22.34 43.29 19.41
C GLU A 10 -22.41 42.04 18.49
N ILE A 11 -23.23 42.08 17.44
CA ILE A 11 -23.30 40.98 16.47
C ILE A 11 -21.95 40.81 15.74
N LYS A 12 -21.30 41.90 15.36
CA LYS A 12 -20.00 41.88 14.71
C LYS A 12 -18.92 41.33 15.65
N ALA A 13 -18.92 41.75 16.93
CA ALA A 13 -18.01 41.24 17.95
C ALA A 13 -18.24 39.74 18.21
N LYS A 14 -19.49 39.28 18.37
CA LYS A 14 -19.80 37.85 18.54
C LYS A 14 -19.35 37.01 17.34
N LYS A 15 -19.51 37.55 16.13
CA LYS A 15 -19.05 36.89 14.90
C LYS A 15 -17.53 36.79 14.81
N GLU A 16 -16.83 37.86 15.17
CA GLU A 16 -15.36 37.85 15.26
C GLU A 16 -14.83 36.89 16.35
N TRP A 17 -15.49 36.81 17.50
CA TRP A 17 -15.17 35.84 18.55
C TRP A 17 -15.43 34.40 18.07
N GLY A 18 -16.51 34.17 17.34
CA GLY A 18 -16.79 32.87 16.74
C GLY A 18 -15.69 32.44 15.77
N TYR A 19 -15.23 33.32 14.88
CA TYR A 19 -14.11 33.05 13.99
C TYR A 19 -12.79 32.81 14.74
N LYS A 20 -12.48 33.59 15.77
CA LYS A 20 -11.28 33.40 16.59
C LYS A 20 -11.32 32.09 17.36
N ALA A 21 -12.47 31.70 17.89
CA ALA A 21 -12.68 30.42 18.55
C ALA A 21 -12.51 29.25 17.58
N VAL A 22 -13.11 29.32 16.39
CA VAL A 22 -12.96 28.30 15.34
C VAL A 22 -11.51 28.21 14.87
N MET A 23 -10.86 29.35 14.64
CA MET A 23 -9.42 29.37 14.29
C MET A 23 -8.55 28.84 15.42
N GLY A 24 -8.88 29.13 16.67
CA GLY A 24 -8.19 28.59 17.85
C GLY A 24 -8.34 27.07 17.94
N VAL A 25 -9.54 26.55 17.72
CA VAL A 25 -9.81 25.10 17.68
C VAL A 25 -9.08 24.44 16.51
N LEU A 26 -9.06 25.07 15.33
CA LEU A 26 -8.32 24.57 14.17
C LEU A 26 -6.81 24.58 14.42
N LEU A 27 -6.27 25.64 15.04
CA LEU A 27 -4.86 25.71 15.45
C LEU A 27 -4.52 24.65 16.51
N ILE A 28 -5.36 24.47 17.52
CA ILE A 28 -5.19 23.41 18.53
C ILE A 28 -5.29 22.04 17.85
N ALA A 29 -6.24 21.82 16.96
CA ALA A 29 -6.34 20.59 16.19
C ALA A 29 -5.09 20.36 15.32
N MET A 30 -4.56 21.41 14.68
CA MET A 30 -3.29 21.35 13.95
C MET A 30 -2.09 21.04 14.86
N PHE A 31 -2.05 21.60 16.08
CA PHE A 31 -1.00 21.30 17.05
C PHE A 31 -1.15 19.90 17.68
N CYS A 32 -2.38 19.44 17.91
CA CYS A 32 -2.64 18.08 18.38
C CYS A 32 -2.31 17.00 17.34
N VAL A 33 -2.27 17.39 16.05
CA VAL A 33 -1.79 16.57 14.92
C VAL A 33 -0.32 16.91 14.65
N LEU A 34 0.50 16.88 15.70
CA LEU A 34 1.94 17.02 15.51
C LEU A 34 2.41 15.96 14.52
N PRO A 35 3.19 16.36 13.50
CA PRO A 35 3.77 15.44 12.55
C PRO A 35 4.47 14.31 13.28
N ARG A 36 4.12 13.08 12.94
CA ARG A 36 4.80 11.87 13.42
C ARG A 36 5.40 11.17 12.22
N TYR A 37 6.57 10.64 12.36
CA TYR A 37 7.13 9.79 11.31
C TYR A 37 6.48 8.39 11.26
N ARG A 38 5.68 8.03 12.30
CA ARG A 38 5.06 6.71 12.44
C ARG A 38 3.61 6.86 12.87
N TYR A 39 2.72 6.26 12.11
CA TYR A 39 1.28 6.24 12.33
C TYR A 39 0.78 4.82 12.49
N ASN A 40 0.09 4.53 13.59
CA ASN A 40 -0.65 3.30 13.74
C ASN A 40 -1.98 3.44 13.01
N THR A 41 -2.15 2.76 11.89
CA THR A 41 -3.39 2.77 11.11
C THR A 41 -4.36 1.68 11.57
N SER A 42 -3.85 0.66 12.23
CA SER A 42 -4.59 -0.37 12.98
C SER A 42 -3.66 -0.96 14.05
N ASP A 43 -4.15 -1.98 14.75
CA ASP A 43 -3.40 -2.72 15.78
C ASP A 43 -2.05 -3.28 15.29
N ARG A 44 -1.97 -3.72 14.02
CA ARG A 44 -0.78 -4.33 13.41
C ARG A 44 -0.17 -3.53 12.27
N ILE A 45 -0.93 -2.62 11.64
CA ILE A 45 -0.52 -1.88 10.45
C ILE A 45 -0.01 -0.50 10.85
N GLN A 46 1.18 -0.15 10.42
CA GLN A 46 1.82 1.14 10.65
C GLN A 46 2.21 1.76 9.31
N LEU A 47 1.96 3.06 9.14
CA LEU A 47 2.54 3.86 8.08
C LEU A 47 3.72 4.62 8.66
N ILE A 48 4.87 4.54 8.01
CA ILE A 48 6.11 5.17 8.45
C ILE A 48 6.68 5.98 7.30
N TYR A 49 7.04 7.22 7.58
CA TYR A 49 7.72 8.09 6.63
C TYR A 49 9.23 8.00 6.80
N GLN A 50 9.93 8.01 5.69
CA GLN A 50 11.38 7.87 5.60
C GLN A 50 11.96 8.94 4.68
N ASP A 51 13.19 9.40 4.97
CA ASP A 51 14.00 10.16 4.04
C ASP A 51 14.55 9.27 2.90
N LYS A 52 15.25 9.89 1.97
CA LYS A 52 15.93 9.18 0.86
C LYS A 52 16.95 8.12 1.30
N ASN A 53 17.38 8.14 2.57
CA ASN A 53 18.35 7.19 3.14
C ASN A 53 17.67 6.08 3.95
N GLY A 54 16.34 6.11 4.07
CA GLY A 54 15.56 5.16 4.86
C GLY A 54 15.50 5.50 6.36
N LYS A 55 15.89 6.72 6.77
CA LYS A 55 15.74 7.16 8.15
C LYS A 55 14.32 7.68 8.37
N PRO A 56 13.73 7.44 9.57
CA PRO A 56 12.43 8.02 9.92
C PRO A 56 12.43 9.54 9.75
N GLU A 57 11.44 10.06 9.05
CA GLU A 57 11.28 11.49 8.77
C GLU A 57 9.83 11.93 8.98
N TYR A 58 9.63 13.21 9.27
CA TYR A 58 8.29 13.78 9.41
C TYR A 58 7.75 14.18 8.03
N PRO A 59 6.51 13.78 7.68
CA PRO A 59 5.90 14.23 6.44
C PRO A 59 5.59 15.73 6.50
N PRO A 60 5.59 16.41 5.37
CA PRO A 60 5.15 17.80 5.27
C PRO A 60 3.69 17.99 5.72
N LEU A 61 3.39 19.19 6.23
CA LEU A 61 2.03 19.54 6.68
C LEU A 61 0.99 19.35 5.57
N THR A 62 1.37 19.53 4.31
CA THR A 62 0.51 19.34 3.15
C THR A 62 -0.05 17.91 3.05
N HIS A 63 0.72 16.88 3.46
CA HIS A 63 0.24 15.50 3.49
C HIS A 63 -0.93 15.33 4.45
N TYR A 64 -0.87 15.97 5.63
CA TYR A 64 -1.97 15.93 6.59
C TYR A 64 -3.23 16.56 6.03
N LEU A 65 -3.11 17.76 5.45
CA LEU A 65 -4.24 18.48 4.91
C LEU A 65 -4.94 17.67 3.81
N VAL A 66 -4.17 17.09 2.89
CA VAL A 66 -4.75 16.28 1.82
C VAL A 66 -5.41 15.01 2.37
N ASN A 67 -4.79 14.31 3.32
CA ASN A 67 -5.41 13.12 3.89
C ASN A 67 -6.67 13.39 4.71
N VAL A 68 -6.79 14.60 5.31
CA VAL A 68 -8.00 15.02 6.01
C VAL A 68 -9.14 15.31 5.04
N PHE A 69 -8.84 16.02 3.95
CA PHE A 69 -9.87 16.46 2.99
C PHE A 69 -10.16 15.41 1.90
N LEU A 70 -9.19 14.59 1.56
CA LEU A 70 -9.27 13.55 0.53
C LEU A 70 -8.69 12.24 1.04
N PRO A 71 -9.33 11.56 1.99
CA PRO A 71 -8.90 10.24 2.43
C PRO A 71 -8.94 9.26 1.26
N GLU A 72 -8.10 8.24 1.30
CA GLU A 72 -7.95 7.26 0.22
C GLU A 72 -9.28 6.60 -0.18
N GLU A 73 -10.16 6.32 0.78
CA GLU A 73 -11.50 5.78 0.52
C GLU A 73 -12.33 6.71 -0.36
N GLU A 74 -12.27 8.02 -0.11
CA GLU A 74 -12.98 9.02 -0.92
C GLU A 74 -12.38 9.15 -2.32
N ILE A 75 -11.06 9.03 -2.46
CA ILE A 75 -10.40 8.99 -3.78
C ILE A 75 -10.89 7.78 -4.57
N CYS A 76 -11.02 6.60 -3.94
CA CYS A 76 -11.58 5.41 -4.56
C CYS A 76 -13.04 5.63 -4.98
N ASN A 77 -13.86 6.19 -4.09
CA ASN A 77 -15.26 6.49 -4.37
C ASN A 77 -15.43 7.50 -5.52
N MET A 78 -14.60 8.54 -5.55
CA MET A 78 -14.57 9.51 -6.66
C MET A 78 -14.15 8.85 -7.98
N GLY A 79 -13.18 7.94 -7.95
CA GLY A 79 -12.77 7.15 -9.11
C GLY A 79 -13.92 6.30 -9.65
N ILE A 80 -14.61 5.57 -8.78
CA ILE A 80 -15.79 4.75 -9.12
C ILE A 80 -16.90 5.61 -9.71
N TRP A 81 -17.16 6.77 -9.11
CA TRP A 81 -18.17 7.72 -9.61
C TRP A 81 -17.79 8.30 -10.98
N GLY A 82 -16.53 8.69 -11.15
CA GLY A 82 -15.99 9.18 -12.43
C GLY A 82 -16.11 8.16 -13.56
N ALA A 83 -15.85 6.88 -13.28
CA ALA A 83 -16.04 5.79 -14.23
C ALA A 83 -17.48 5.64 -14.70
N ARG A 84 -18.45 5.87 -13.82
CA ARG A 84 -19.87 5.80 -14.16
C ARG A 84 -20.31 6.93 -15.08
N ILE A 85 -19.74 8.13 -14.92
CA ILE A 85 -20.15 9.34 -15.67
C ILE A 85 -19.44 9.45 -17.01
N ALA A 86 -18.17 9.10 -17.07
CA ALA A 86 -17.32 9.31 -18.24
C ALA A 86 -16.57 8.05 -18.69
N PRO A 87 -17.26 6.93 -18.99
CA PRO A 87 -16.62 5.65 -19.30
C PRO A 87 -15.74 5.67 -20.56
N LYS A 88 -15.80 6.74 -21.37
CA LYS A 88 -15.08 6.82 -22.67
C LYS A 88 -13.87 7.75 -22.66
N VAL A 89 -13.58 8.43 -21.55
CA VAL A 89 -12.57 9.50 -21.54
C VAL A 89 -11.15 8.99 -21.50
N VAL A 90 -10.89 7.83 -20.83
CA VAL A 90 -9.55 7.22 -20.78
C VAL A 90 -9.72 5.69 -20.77
N PRO A 91 -9.49 4.98 -21.89
CA PRO A 91 -9.77 3.53 -22.01
C PRO A 91 -9.08 2.66 -20.94
N MET A 92 -7.83 2.96 -20.58
CA MET A 92 -7.09 2.21 -19.55
C MET A 92 -7.61 2.51 -18.13
N ALA A 93 -8.04 3.74 -17.87
CA ALA A 93 -8.67 4.09 -16.61
C ALA A 93 -10.05 3.43 -16.48
N ASN A 94 -10.79 3.26 -17.59
CA ASN A 94 -12.08 2.58 -17.60
C ASN A 94 -11.97 1.14 -17.13
N TRP A 95 -10.97 0.39 -17.59
CA TRP A 95 -10.76 -0.97 -17.17
C TRP A 95 -10.50 -1.06 -15.65
N ILE A 96 -9.57 -0.27 -15.11
CA ILE A 96 -9.31 -0.20 -13.66
C ILE A 96 -10.57 0.20 -12.89
N LEU A 97 -11.30 1.20 -13.41
CA LEU A 97 -12.50 1.72 -12.76
C LEU A 97 -13.68 0.73 -12.85
N GLU A 98 -13.80 -0.05 -13.91
CA GLU A 98 -14.78 -1.12 -14.02
C GLU A 98 -14.53 -2.23 -12.99
N GLU A 99 -13.29 -2.62 -12.78
CA GLU A 99 -12.92 -3.59 -11.76
C GLU A 99 -13.16 -3.06 -10.35
N PHE A 100 -12.76 -1.83 -10.05
CA PHE A 100 -13.10 -1.19 -8.77
C PHE A 100 -14.62 -1.09 -8.56
N ASN A 101 -15.40 -0.81 -9.59
CA ASN A 101 -16.85 -0.77 -9.49
C ASN A 101 -17.45 -2.16 -9.22
N HIS A 102 -16.89 -3.20 -9.82
CA HIS A 102 -17.28 -4.58 -9.57
C HIS A 102 -17.02 -4.98 -8.12
N ASP A 103 -15.83 -4.68 -7.61
CA ASP A 103 -15.45 -4.97 -6.24
C ASP A 103 -16.24 -4.14 -5.22
N ASN A 104 -16.56 -2.89 -5.54
CA ASN A 104 -17.41 -2.06 -4.70
C ASN A 104 -18.84 -2.61 -4.60
N LYS A 105 -19.39 -3.12 -5.70
CA LYS A 105 -20.72 -3.78 -5.70
C LYS A 105 -20.75 -5.02 -4.83
N LYS A 106 -19.65 -5.78 -4.77
CA LYS A 106 -19.47 -6.91 -3.87
C LYS A 106 -19.21 -6.49 -2.41
N GLY A 107 -19.01 -5.20 -2.13
CA GLY A 107 -18.69 -4.67 -0.81
C GLY A 107 -17.22 -4.87 -0.41
N ASN A 108 -16.37 -5.40 -1.28
CA ASN A 108 -14.98 -5.73 -0.98
C ASN A 108 -14.19 -4.49 -0.55
N ILE A 109 -14.28 -3.39 -1.31
CA ILE A 109 -13.57 -2.13 -0.98
C ILE A 109 -13.95 -1.64 0.41
N GLY A 110 -15.27 -1.58 0.72
CA GLY A 110 -15.74 -1.17 2.05
C GLY A 110 -15.25 -2.10 3.17
N ASN A 111 -15.19 -3.40 2.92
CA ASN A 111 -14.68 -4.37 3.89
C ASN A 111 -13.19 -4.15 4.19
N PHE A 112 -12.37 -3.84 3.18
CA PHE A 112 -10.94 -3.56 3.37
C PHE A 112 -10.69 -2.26 4.13
N TYR A 113 -11.50 -1.22 3.91
CA TYR A 113 -11.37 0.05 4.63
C TYR A 113 -12.02 0.02 6.02
N ARG A 114 -12.88 -0.96 6.32
CA ARG A 114 -13.57 -1.08 7.62
C ARG A 114 -12.63 -1.15 8.83
N PRO A 115 -11.47 -1.84 8.81
CA PRO A 115 -10.50 -1.80 9.90
C PRO A 115 -9.95 -0.39 10.17
N PHE A 116 -9.91 0.46 9.14
CA PHE A 116 -9.45 1.83 9.23
C PHE A 116 -10.56 2.83 9.58
N SER A 117 -11.84 2.38 9.51
CA SER A 117 -13.02 3.24 9.62
C SER A 117 -13.63 3.32 11.02
N ARG A 118 -13.15 2.53 11.98
CA ARG A 118 -13.61 2.66 13.37
C ARG A 118 -13.30 4.04 13.89
N LEU A 119 -14.30 4.68 14.52
CA LEU A 119 -14.27 6.00 15.16
C LEU A 119 -13.17 6.09 16.24
N ASN A 120 -11.97 6.04 15.78
CA ASN A 120 -10.80 6.41 16.55
C ASN A 120 -10.40 7.80 16.04
N TRP A 121 -10.00 8.70 16.88
CA TRP A 121 -9.43 10.01 16.49
C TRP A 121 -8.36 9.87 15.40
N ASN A 122 -7.74 8.70 15.29
CA ASN A 122 -6.86 8.31 14.20
C ASN A 122 -7.52 8.33 12.81
N ARG A 123 -8.86 8.29 12.69
CA ARG A 123 -9.56 8.32 11.39
C ARG A 123 -9.40 9.66 10.68
N LEU A 124 -9.47 10.77 11.41
CA LEU A 124 -9.26 12.10 10.86
C LEU A 124 -7.82 12.32 10.37
N PHE A 125 -6.89 11.49 10.83
CA PHE A 125 -5.46 11.63 10.62
C PHE A 125 -4.83 10.39 9.98
N MET A 126 -5.63 9.57 9.30
CA MET A 126 -5.13 8.38 8.61
C MET A 126 -4.38 8.79 7.33
N MET A 127 -3.08 8.97 7.50
CA MET A 127 -2.18 9.22 6.40
C MET A 127 -2.17 8.06 5.40
N SER A 128 -1.98 8.36 4.12
CA SER A 128 -1.87 7.37 3.05
C SER A 128 -0.50 7.42 2.41
N GLY A 129 0.05 6.24 2.12
CA GLY A 129 1.27 6.11 1.33
C GLY A 129 1.13 6.70 -0.07
N THR A 130 -0.05 6.63 -0.65
CA THR A 130 -0.40 7.20 -1.96
C THR A 130 -0.21 8.72 -1.99
N THR A 131 -0.58 9.42 -0.92
CA THR A 131 -0.41 10.88 -0.84
C THR A 131 1.05 11.29 -0.94
N SER A 132 1.93 10.60 -0.22
CA SER A 132 3.39 10.82 -0.30
C SER A 132 3.89 10.66 -1.74
N GLN A 133 3.44 9.65 -2.44
CA GLN A 133 3.84 9.39 -3.83
C GLN A 133 3.36 10.46 -4.80
N VAL A 134 2.14 10.97 -4.63
CA VAL A 134 1.62 12.09 -5.44
C VAL A 134 2.46 13.34 -5.25
N PHE A 135 2.79 13.70 -3.99
CA PHE A 135 3.61 14.89 -3.71
C PHE A 135 5.04 14.75 -4.20
N ASN A 136 5.64 13.57 -4.13
CA ASN A 136 6.94 13.29 -4.74
C ASN A 136 6.92 13.49 -6.26
N MET A 137 5.86 13.02 -6.92
CA MET A 137 5.73 13.13 -8.38
C MET A 137 5.68 14.59 -8.86
N ILE A 138 5.03 15.47 -8.09
CA ILE A 138 4.94 16.90 -8.41
C ILE A 138 6.09 17.73 -7.82
N GLY A 139 7.09 17.07 -7.23
CA GLY A 139 8.31 17.72 -6.74
C GLY A 139 8.16 18.55 -5.46
N ILE A 140 7.04 18.40 -4.74
CA ILE A 140 6.78 19.13 -3.48
C ILE A 140 7.51 18.49 -2.29
N ASP A 141 7.77 17.19 -2.37
CA ASP A 141 8.34 16.42 -1.26
C ASP A 141 9.30 15.33 -1.75
N ASN A 142 10.18 14.88 -0.86
CA ASN A 142 11.13 13.79 -1.09
C ASN A 142 10.99 12.66 -0.05
N THR A 143 10.00 12.72 0.84
CA THR A 143 9.75 11.64 1.80
C THR A 143 9.18 10.42 1.09
N GLN A 144 9.60 9.24 1.53
CA GLN A 144 9.01 7.97 1.13
C GLN A 144 8.14 7.43 2.26
N SER A 145 7.06 6.78 1.91
CA SER A 145 6.24 6.07 2.89
C SER A 145 6.35 4.57 2.71
N VAL A 146 6.42 3.86 3.83
CA VAL A 146 6.34 2.41 3.88
C VAL A 146 5.22 1.99 4.82
N TYR A 147 4.46 0.97 4.45
CA TYR A 147 3.60 0.29 5.41
C TYR A 147 4.34 -0.88 6.00
N LEU A 148 4.27 -0.98 7.32
CA LEU A 148 4.79 -2.10 8.09
C LEU A 148 3.62 -2.81 8.76
N ILE A 149 3.51 -4.12 8.54
CA ILE A 149 2.54 -4.97 9.21
C ILE A 149 3.32 -5.89 10.15
N LYS A 150 2.99 -5.79 11.44
CA LYS A 150 3.61 -6.65 12.45
C LYS A 150 3.03 -8.07 12.41
N PRO A 151 3.80 -9.10 12.75
CA PRO A 151 3.28 -10.43 13.03
C PRO A 151 2.13 -10.39 14.02
N LYS A 152 1.22 -11.36 13.99
CA LYS A 152 0.03 -11.38 14.86
C LYS A 152 0.42 -11.41 16.33
N ASP A 153 1.26 -12.34 16.71
CA ASP A 153 1.74 -12.50 18.07
C ASP A 153 3.21 -12.06 18.17
N TYR A 154 3.43 -10.76 17.87
CA TYR A 154 4.78 -10.21 17.81
C TYR A 154 5.52 -10.33 19.15
N ASN A 155 6.69 -10.94 19.12
CA ASN A 155 7.61 -11.06 20.24
C ASN A 155 8.95 -10.40 19.86
N GLU A 156 9.37 -9.40 20.62
CA GLU A 156 10.62 -8.65 20.37
C GLU A 156 11.89 -9.50 20.46
N ASN A 157 11.82 -10.67 21.09
CA ASN A 157 12.94 -11.59 21.23
C ASN A 157 13.07 -12.60 20.08
N LYS A 158 12.07 -12.68 19.20
CA LYS A 158 12.04 -13.61 18.07
C LYS A 158 12.47 -12.90 16.79
N GLU A 159 13.26 -13.59 15.96
CA GLU A 159 13.52 -13.19 14.57
C GLU A 159 12.34 -13.59 13.68
N TYR A 160 12.00 -12.72 12.73
CA TYR A 160 10.87 -12.93 11.83
C TYR A 160 11.28 -12.91 10.37
N PRO A 161 10.68 -13.76 9.53
CA PRO A 161 10.74 -13.62 8.09
C PRO A 161 10.24 -12.24 7.66
N VAL A 162 10.77 -11.71 6.56
CA VAL A 162 10.28 -10.45 5.98
C VAL A 162 9.72 -10.70 4.59
N VAL A 163 8.52 -10.23 4.38
CA VAL A 163 7.85 -10.16 3.08
C VAL A 163 7.87 -8.72 2.59
N PHE A 164 8.60 -8.46 1.52
CA PHE A 164 8.55 -7.17 0.82
C PHE A 164 7.41 -7.19 -0.20
N PHE A 165 6.45 -6.29 -0.03
CA PHE A 165 5.36 -6.10 -0.98
C PHE A 165 5.63 -4.88 -1.86
N MET A 166 5.57 -5.09 -3.16
CA MET A 166 5.82 -4.09 -4.20
C MET A 166 4.49 -3.78 -4.88
N HIS A 167 4.01 -2.54 -4.67
CA HIS A 167 2.69 -2.14 -5.13
C HIS A 167 2.59 -1.98 -6.64
N GLY A 168 1.36 -1.99 -7.14
CA GLY A 168 1.04 -1.75 -8.54
C GLY A 168 0.94 -0.27 -8.91
N TYR A 169 0.31 -0.01 -10.08
CA TYR A 169 -0.02 1.35 -10.50
C TYR A 169 -0.95 2.04 -9.51
N LEU A 170 -0.93 3.36 -9.47
CA LEU A 170 -1.65 4.24 -8.54
C LEU A 170 -1.14 4.25 -7.08
N GLY A 171 -0.08 3.52 -6.77
CA GLY A 171 0.62 3.71 -5.51
C GLY A 171 0.36 2.66 -4.44
N ASN A 172 0.86 2.95 -3.25
CA ASN A 172 0.88 2.04 -2.11
C ASN A 172 -0.39 2.23 -1.25
N TRP A 173 -1.48 1.59 -1.66
CA TRP A 173 -2.80 1.77 -1.06
C TRP A 173 -2.96 1.02 0.27
N LYS A 174 -3.73 1.59 1.19
CA LYS A 174 -4.17 0.92 2.44
C LYS A 174 -4.96 -0.35 2.16
N LEU A 175 -5.70 -0.39 1.06
CA LEU A 175 -6.46 -1.53 0.59
C LEU A 175 -5.61 -2.81 0.61
N TYR A 176 -4.41 -2.76 0.04
CA TYR A 176 -3.50 -3.92 0.02
C TYR A 176 -3.03 -4.31 1.42
N GLN A 177 -2.88 -3.34 2.32
CA GLN A 177 -2.45 -3.63 3.70
C GLN A 177 -3.54 -4.40 4.47
N GLY A 178 -4.81 -4.14 4.16
CA GLY A 178 -5.95 -4.89 4.70
C GLY A 178 -5.90 -6.37 4.31
N VAL A 179 -5.52 -6.68 3.07
CA VAL A 179 -5.29 -8.05 2.57
C VAL A 179 -4.07 -8.67 3.23
N LEU A 180 -2.92 -8.00 3.10
CA LEU A 180 -1.61 -8.51 3.55
C LEU A 180 -1.52 -8.73 5.07
N LYS A 181 -2.43 -8.12 5.85
CA LYS A 181 -2.58 -8.39 7.28
C LYS A 181 -2.88 -9.87 7.59
N GLY A 182 -3.38 -10.63 6.62
CA GLY A 182 -3.56 -12.08 6.73
C GLY A 182 -2.25 -12.88 6.77
N LEU A 183 -1.11 -12.27 6.44
CA LEU A 183 0.21 -12.85 6.63
C LEU A 183 0.62 -12.68 8.10
N GLU A 184 0.37 -13.71 8.92
CA GLU A 184 0.39 -13.58 10.38
C GLU A 184 1.77 -13.83 11.02
N ASP A 185 2.60 -14.67 10.41
CA ASP A 185 3.88 -15.17 10.99
C ASP A 185 5.12 -14.39 10.54
N CYS A 186 4.97 -13.31 9.78
CA CYS A 186 6.07 -12.54 9.21
C CYS A 186 5.86 -11.03 9.39
N ILE A 187 6.94 -10.28 9.23
CA ILE A 187 6.90 -8.84 9.02
C ILE A 187 6.58 -8.60 7.54
N VAL A 188 5.53 -7.84 7.24
CA VAL A 188 5.30 -7.37 5.87
C VAL A 188 5.74 -5.92 5.77
N LEU A 189 6.60 -5.62 4.81
CA LEU A 189 7.03 -4.27 4.51
C LEU A 189 6.59 -3.90 3.09
N SER A 190 5.57 -3.06 2.99
CA SER A 190 5.08 -2.55 1.71
C SER A 190 5.82 -1.27 1.38
N VAL A 191 6.71 -1.34 0.38
CA VAL A 191 7.61 -0.26 0.01
C VAL A 191 7.03 0.53 -1.15
N GLY A 192 6.87 1.84 -0.96
CA GLY A 192 6.42 2.75 -2.01
C GLY A 192 7.54 3.11 -2.99
N THR A 193 7.19 3.33 -4.25
CA THR A 193 8.06 4.00 -5.22
C THR A 193 8.03 5.52 -5.00
N LYS A 194 8.96 6.24 -5.63
CA LYS A 194 8.94 7.72 -5.65
C LYS A 194 7.73 8.29 -6.37
N THR A 195 7.13 7.51 -7.24
CA THR A 195 5.95 7.88 -8.01
C THR A 195 4.83 6.85 -7.80
N TRP A 196 3.64 7.17 -8.27
CA TRP A 196 2.50 6.24 -8.22
C TRP A 196 2.59 5.09 -9.25
N SER A 197 3.65 5.08 -10.09
CA SER A 197 3.75 4.13 -11.21
C SER A 197 3.88 2.66 -10.77
N GLY A 198 4.45 2.40 -9.59
CA GLY A 198 4.78 1.04 -9.17
C GLY A 198 5.87 0.37 -10.02
N ILE A 199 6.68 1.15 -10.76
CA ILE A 199 7.81 0.64 -11.52
C ILE A 199 9.06 0.70 -10.68
N TYR A 200 9.67 -0.45 -10.44
CA TYR A 200 10.86 -0.62 -9.61
C TYR A 200 12.07 -0.97 -10.44
N THR A 201 13.22 -0.47 -10.00
CA THR A 201 14.52 -0.66 -10.63
C THR A 201 15.41 -1.62 -9.84
N LYS A 202 16.58 -1.94 -10.38
CA LYS A 202 17.61 -2.71 -9.68
C LYS A 202 18.08 -2.00 -8.40
N GLN A 203 18.14 -0.67 -8.41
CA GLN A 203 18.50 0.14 -7.24
C GLN A 203 17.45 0.01 -6.13
N ASP A 204 16.16 -0.05 -6.48
CA ASP A 204 15.08 -0.21 -5.51
C ASP A 204 15.15 -1.59 -4.84
N ILE A 205 15.43 -2.65 -5.61
CA ILE A 205 15.62 -3.99 -5.04
C ILE A 205 16.86 -4.05 -4.15
N ASN A 206 17.97 -3.45 -4.57
CA ASN A 206 19.16 -3.36 -3.72
C ASN A 206 18.88 -2.57 -2.42
N ALA A 207 18.03 -1.54 -2.47
CA ALA A 207 17.64 -0.75 -1.30
C ALA A 207 16.86 -1.56 -0.26
N LEU A 208 16.22 -2.68 -0.63
CA LEU A 208 15.59 -3.57 0.36
C LEU A 208 16.63 -4.11 1.36
N PHE A 209 17.82 -4.44 0.89
CA PHE A 209 18.91 -4.99 1.71
C PHE A 209 19.72 -3.89 2.40
N THR A 210 19.98 -2.78 1.71
CA THR A 210 20.90 -1.74 2.19
C THR A 210 20.21 -0.63 3.00
N LYS A 211 18.88 -0.51 2.90
CA LYS A 211 18.10 0.51 3.61
C LYS A 211 16.96 -0.08 4.42
N GLN A 212 16.12 -0.95 3.84
CA GLN A 212 14.89 -1.38 4.48
C GLN A 212 15.12 -2.40 5.60
N ILE A 213 16.03 -3.37 5.42
CA ILE A 213 16.41 -4.29 6.51
C ILE A 213 17.06 -3.53 7.67
N PRO A 214 18.10 -2.69 7.47
CA PRO A 214 18.64 -1.86 8.54
C PRO A 214 17.60 -0.93 9.19
N PHE A 215 16.65 -0.42 8.42
CA PHE A 215 15.56 0.37 8.97
C PHE A 215 14.70 -0.43 9.95
N LEU A 216 14.29 -1.66 9.60
CA LEU A 216 13.53 -2.54 10.49
C LEU A 216 14.29 -2.82 11.79
N GLU A 217 15.59 -3.13 11.67
CA GLU A 217 16.46 -3.37 12.83
C GLU A 217 16.58 -2.12 13.72
N ASN A 218 16.76 -0.95 13.13
CA ASN A 218 16.86 0.33 13.85
C ASN A 218 15.59 0.72 14.62
N ILE A 219 14.42 0.29 14.14
CA ILE A 219 13.14 0.53 14.85
C ILE A 219 12.74 -0.62 15.75
N GLY A 220 13.65 -1.56 16.00
CA GLY A 220 13.54 -2.60 17.03
C GLY A 220 13.01 -3.96 16.57
N TYR A 221 12.95 -4.23 15.27
CA TYR A 221 12.56 -5.55 14.75
C TYR A 221 13.78 -6.45 14.52
N LYS A 222 13.68 -7.70 14.96
CA LYS A 222 14.67 -8.74 14.63
C LYS A 222 14.28 -9.42 13.33
N VAL A 223 15.17 -9.35 12.33
CA VAL A 223 14.94 -9.86 10.97
C VAL A 223 15.70 -11.15 10.75
N ASP A 224 14.99 -12.21 10.37
CA ASP A 224 15.61 -13.43 9.82
C ASP A 224 16.07 -13.15 8.37
N LYS A 225 17.35 -12.78 8.23
CA LYS A 225 17.96 -12.42 6.94
C LYS A 225 18.08 -13.61 5.97
N ASN A 226 17.90 -14.82 6.46
CA ASN A 226 17.90 -16.05 5.65
C ASN A 226 16.49 -16.41 5.16
N ASN A 227 15.47 -15.68 5.59
CA ASN A 227 14.07 -15.96 5.27
C ASN A 227 13.34 -14.70 4.75
N LEU A 228 13.85 -14.21 3.62
CA LEU A 228 13.32 -13.03 2.94
C LEU A 228 12.45 -13.47 1.77
N HIS A 229 11.35 -12.78 1.59
CA HIS A 229 10.38 -13.01 0.53
C HIS A 229 10.07 -11.70 -0.19
N ILE A 230 9.77 -11.78 -1.48
CA ILE A 230 9.32 -10.62 -2.26
C ILE A 230 8.06 -10.99 -3.05
N MET A 231 7.10 -10.09 -3.07
CA MET A 231 5.88 -10.20 -3.87
C MET A 231 5.57 -8.89 -4.57
N GLY A 232 5.10 -8.96 -5.80
CA GLY A 232 4.77 -7.78 -6.61
C GLY A 232 3.43 -7.92 -7.29
N LEU A 233 2.61 -6.90 -7.17
CA LEU A 233 1.28 -6.82 -7.76
C LEU A 233 1.31 -5.92 -8.99
N SER A 234 0.75 -6.38 -10.12
CA SER A 234 0.59 -5.55 -11.32
C SER A 234 1.93 -4.94 -11.78
N ASN A 235 2.06 -3.62 -11.83
CA ASN A 235 3.32 -2.94 -12.13
C ASN A 235 4.45 -3.26 -11.12
N GLY A 236 4.11 -3.65 -9.88
CA GLY A 236 5.07 -4.21 -8.91
C GLY A 236 5.72 -5.50 -9.42
N GLY A 237 5.18 -6.10 -10.48
CA GLY A 237 5.80 -7.15 -11.27
C GLY A 237 7.18 -6.77 -11.83
N SER A 238 7.45 -5.48 -12.06
CA SER A 238 8.78 -5.01 -12.41
C SER A 238 9.81 -5.35 -11.33
N ALA A 239 9.45 -5.14 -10.07
CA ALA A 239 10.31 -5.48 -8.93
C ALA A 239 10.61 -6.97 -8.85
N VAL A 240 9.57 -7.83 -8.95
CA VAL A 240 9.78 -9.27 -8.85
C VAL A 240 10.51 -9.84 -10.06
N ASN A 241 10.33 -9.28 -11.26
CA ASN A 241 11.14 -9.62 -12.42
C ASN A 241 12.62 -9.22 -12.23
N VAL A 242 12.90 -8.02 -11.68
CA VAL A 242 14.26 -7.59 -11.34
C VAL A 242 14.85 -8.48 -10.25
N ALA A 243 14.09 -8.81 -9.22
CA ALA A 243 14.52 -9.70 -8.15
C ALA A 243 14.83 -11.11 -8.67
N TYR A 244 13.95 -11.65 -9.51
CA TYR A 244 14.12 -12.94 -10.16
C TYR A 244 15.41 -12.99 -11.00
N ASN A 245 15.64 -11.95 -11.81
CA ASN A 245 16.75 -11.88 -12.73
C ASN A 245 18.12 -11.63 -12.07
N GLY A 246 18.17 -10.90 -10.96
CA GLY A 246 19.44 -10.44 -10.40
C GLY A 246 19.67 -10.71 -8.92
N PHE A 247 18.65 -11.13 -8.19
CA PHE A 247 18.69 -11.27 -6.73
C PHE A 247 17.99 -12.54 -6.22
N SER A 248 17.71 -13.50 -7.10
CA SER A 248 16.92 -14.68 -6.71
C SER A 248 17.54 -15.43 -5.54
N ASN A 249 18.87 -15.50 -5.44
CA ASN A 249 19.59 -16.15 -4.32
C ASN A 249 19.41 -15.43 -2.97
N LYS A 250 18.82 -14.24 -2.94
CA LYS A 250 18.54 -13.47 -1.72
C LYS A 250 17.16 -13.72 -1.16
N PHE A 251 16.26 -14.35 -1.92
CA PHE A 251 14.89 -14.57 -1.52
C PHE A 251 14.54 -16.06 -1.47
N LYS A 252 13.82 -16.46 -0.43
CA LYS A 252 13.21 -17.80 -0.32
C LYS A 252 12.11 -18.00 -1.33
N THR A 253 11.20 -16.98 -1.43
CA THR A 253 10.12 -16.98 -2.42
C THR A 253 10.09 -15.68 -3.19
N ILE A 254 9.70 -15.78 -4.47
CA ILE A 254 9.42 -14.66 -5.37
C ILE A 254 8.00 -14.87 -5.90
N THR A 255 7.09 -13.95 -5.58
CA THR A 255 5.66 -14.08 -5.87
C THR A 255 5.20 -13.05 -6.90
N PHE A 256 4.66 -13.53 -8.00
CA PHE A 256 4.07 -12.72 -9.06
C PHE A 256 2.55 -12.70 -8.89
N ILE A 257 1.96 -11.51 -8.74
CA ILE A 257 0.51 -11.33 -8.53
C ILE A 257 -0.04 -10.44 -9.63
N SER A 258 -0.98 -10.95 -10.43
CA SER A 258 -1.62 -10.19 -11.53
C SER A 258 -0.61 -9.46 -12.41
N THR A 259 0.46 -10.15 -12.80
CA THR A 259 1.56 -9.57 -13.60
C THR A 259 2.25 -10.65 -14.44
N GLY A 260 2.95 -10.23 -15.48
CA GLY A 260 3.74 -11.14 -16.33
C GLY A 260 5.10 -11.51 -15.75
N ILE A 261 5.58 -12.69 -16.08
CA ILE A 261 6.97 -13.09 -15.91
C ILE A 261 7.67 -13.03 -17.28
N TYR A 262 8.80 -12.32 -17.35
CA TYR A 262 9.46 -12.05 -18.64
C TYR A 262 10.44 -13.15 -19.06
N GLN A 263 11.01 -13.85 -18.11
CA GLN A 263 11.98 -14.91 -18.36
C GLN A 263 11.76 -16.06 -17.37
N THR A 264 12.04 -17.28 -17.82
CA THR A 264 11.87 -18.50 -17.02
C THR A 264 13.12 -19.36 -17.10
N TYR A 265 14.09 -19.11 -16.22
CA TYR A 265 15.28 -19.93 -16.06
C TYR A 265 15.32 -20.57 -14.67
N PRO A 266 16.15 -21.60 -14.46
CA PRO A 266 16.27 -22.25 -13.16
C PRO A 266 16.71 -21.28 -12.05
N THR A 267 16.07 -21.38 -10.89
CA THR A 267 16.43 -20.60 -9.71
C THR A 267 16.27 -21.43 -8.44
N SER A 268 17.06 -21.12 -7.41
CA SER A 268 16.95 -21.74 -6.09
C SER A 268 15.75 -21.22 -5.28
N SER A 269 15.23 -20.03 -5.62
CA SER A 269 14.03 -19.48 -4.99
C SER A 269 12.80 -20.27 -5.40
N LYS A 270 11.85 -20.42 -4.48
CA LYS A 270 10.51 -20.86 -4.86
C LYS A 270 9.76 -19.74 -5.57
N VAL A 271 9.15 -20.03 -6.73
CA VAL A 271 8.40 -19.07 -7.51
C VAL A 271 6.90 -19.32 -7.34
N LEU A 272 6.18 -18.31 -6.83
CA LEU A 272 4.74 -18.36 -6.68
C LEU A 272 4.08 -17.47 -7.73
N LEU A 273 3.03 -17.99 -8.35
CA LEU A 273 2.31 -17.32 -9.42
C LEU A 273 0.83 -17.21 -9.01
N ILE A 274 0.27 -16.00 -9.07
CA ILE A 274 -1.12 -15.72 -8.71
C ILE A 274 -1.74 -14.90 -9.81
N GLY A 275 -2.80 -15.42 -10.44
CA GLY A 275 -3.44 -14.70 -11.55
C GLY A 275 -4.83 -15.20 -11.89
N GLY A 276 -5.58 -14.32 -12.55
CA GLY A 276 -6.93 -14.56 -13.03
C GLY A 276 -7.00 -14.77 -14.54
N GLY A 277 -7.93 -15.62 -15.01
CA GLY A 277 -8.11 -15.91 -16.43
C GLY A 277 -8.62 -14.71 -17.24
N LYS A 278 -9.32 -13.79 -16.59
CA LYS A 278 -9.82 -12.55 -17.21
C LYS A 278 -8.82 -11.39 -17.10
N ASP A 279 -7.67 -11.60 -16.46
CA ASP A 279 -6.61 -10.60 -16.35
C ASP A 279 -5.59 -10.75 -17.49
N HIS A 280 -5.57 -9.79 -18.41
CA HIS A 280 -4.64 -9.77 -19.53
C HIS A 280 -3.16 -9.74 -19.08
N SER A 281 -2.84 -9.13 -17.95
CA SER A 281 -1.47 -9.06 -17.42
C SER A 281 -0.96 -10.38 -16.86
N SER A 282 -1.86 -11.28 -16.49
CA SER A 282 -1.56 -12.62 -15.96
C SER A 282 -1.37 -13.70 -17.06
N GLY A 283 -1.62 -13.38 -18.31
CA GLY A 283 -1.71 -14.37 -19.40
C GLY A 283 -0.47 -15.28 -19.58
N SER A 284 0.72 -14.82 -19.21
CA SER A 284 1.94 -15.61 -19.29
C SER A 284 2.15 -16.57 -18.10
N LEU A 285 1.44 -16.43 -16.98
CA LEU A 285 1.76 -17.13 -15.73
C LEU A 285 1.56 -18.66 -15.84
N ARG A 286 0.49 -19.12 -16.48
CA ARG A 286 0.25 -20.56 -16.66
C ARG A 286 1.31 -21.25 -17.52
N SER A 287 1.78 -20.59 -18.58
CA SER A 287 2.87 -21.11 -19.42
C SER A 287 4.20 -21.07 -18.67
N ALA A 288 4.47 -19.99 -17.96
CA ALA A 288 5.63 -19.83 -17.10
C ALA A 288 5.69 -20.91 -16.00
N HIS A 289 4.57 -21.23 -15.36
CA HIS A 289 4.50 -22.30 -14.37
C HIS A 289 4.96 -23.65 -14.95
N ARG A 290 4.46 -24.01 -16.14
CA ARG A 290 4.89 -25.26 -16.82
C ARG A 290 6.39 -25.26 -17.11
N THR A 291 6.92 -24.16 -17.63
CA THR A 291 8.35 -24.01 -17.96
C THR A 291 9.21 -24.07 -16.70
N LEU A 292 8.84 -23.35 -15.64
CA LEU A 292 9.56 -23.37 -14.36
C LEU A 292 9.59 -24.78 -13.76
N LYS A 293 8.47 -25.48 -13.79
CA LYS A 293 8.37 -26.85 -13.31
C LYS A 293 9.24 -27.81 -14.13
N SER A 294 9.27 -27.68 -15.47
CA SER A 294 10.07 -28.52 -16.34
C SER A 294 11.57 -28.27 -16.21
N ASN A 295 12.01 -27.07 -15.85
CA ASN A 295 13.42 -26.76 -15.62
C ASN A 295 13.89 -26.99 -14.15
N GLY A 296 13.05 -27.63 -13.32
CA GLY A 296 13.38 -28.02 -11.95
C GLY A 296 13.21 -26.93 -10.89
N THR A 297 12.69 -25.76 -11.25
CA THR A 297 12.39 -24.69 -10.27
C THR A 297 11.21 -25.11 -9.40
N LYS A 298 11.35 -24.96 -8.08
CA LYS A 298 10.20 -25.09 -7.16
C LYS A 298 9.19 -24.00 -7.46
N THR A 299 7.99 -24.37 -7.92
CA THR A 299 6.97 -23.40 -8.29
C THR A 299 5.58 -23.90 -7.93
N ASP A 300 4.71 -22.98 -7.59
CA ASP A 300 3.30 -23.23 -7.32
C ASP A 300 2.44 -22.11 -7.95
N ILE A 301 1.19 -22.40 -8.27
CA ILE A 301 0.29 -21.45 -8.91
C ILE A 301 -1.08 -21.47 -8.26
N TYR A 302 -1.60 -20.28 -7.94
CA TYR A 302 -3.00 -20.03 -7.67
C TYR A 302 -3.63 -19.37 -8.91
N TRP A 303 -4.63 -20.02 -9.46
CA TRP A 303 -5.27 -19.58 -10.69
C TRP A 303 -6.77 -19.79 -10.65
N ASP A 304 -7.52 -18.75 -11.00
CA ASP A 304 -8.97 -18.83 -11.18
C ASP A 304 -9.32 -18.24 -12.56
N ASP A 305 -9.95 -19.05 -13.44
CA ASP A 305 -10.28 -18.65 -14.81
C ASP A 305 -11.34 -17.53 -14.87
N GLU A 306 -12.14 -17.36 -13.81
CA GLU A 306 -13.19 -16.34 -13.72
C GLU A 306 -12.71 -15.02 -13.10
N GLU A 307 -11.53 -15.01 -12.52
CA GLU A 307 -11.00 -13.84 -11.82
C GLU A 307 -10.28 -12.85 -12.72
N THR A 308 -10.29 -11.61 -12.26
CA THR A 308 -9.77 -10.41 -12.92
C THR A 308 -8.42 -9.99 -12.34
N HIS A 309 -7.96 -8.80 -12.70
CA HIS A 309 -6.73 -8.19 -12.18
C HIS A 309 -6.71 -8.02 -10.65
N PHE A 310 -7.88 -7.87 -10.04
CA PHE A 310 -8.03 -7.69 -8.58
C PHE A 310 -8.21 -9.01 -7.81
N ILE A 311 -7.76 -10.14 -8.37
CA ILE A 311 -7.85 -11.47 -7.72
C ILE A 311 -7.33 -11.45 -6.27
N LEU A 312 -6.27 -10.70 -5.97
CA LEU A 312 -5.73 -10.55 -4.62
C LEU A 312 -6.76 -9.99 -3.62
N VAL A 313 -7.65 -9.12 -4.09
CA VAL A 313 -8.71 -8.49 -3.30
C VAL A 313 -9.95 -9.37 -3.27
N ASN A 314 -10.29 -9.98 -4.42
CA ASN A 314 -11.50 -10.77 -4.59
C ASN A 314 -11.43 -12.12 -3.87
N GLN A 315 -10.26 -12.75 -3.87
CA GLN A 315 -9.99 -14.08 -3.33
C GLN A 315 -9.01 -14.01 -2.15
N THR A 316 -9.18 -13.00 -1.29
CA THR A 316 -8.22 -12.65 -0.22
C THR A 316 -7.87 -13.85 0.65
N ASP A 317 -8.87 -14.56 1.19
CA ASP A 317 -8.64 -15.62 2.17
C ASP A 317 -7.89 -16.80 1.54
N ASP A 318 -8.31 -17.23 0.37
CA ASP A 318 -7.70 -18.36 -0.36
C ASP A 318 -6.26 -18.04 -0.79
N ILE A 319 -6.02 -16.80 -1.26
CA ILE A 319 -4.68 -16.36 -1.67
C ILE A 319 -3.76 -16.21 -0.45
N ILE A 320 -4.25 -15.67 0.64
CA ILE A 320 -3.47 -15.55 1.87
C ILE A 320 -3.13 -16.94 2.43
N GLU A 321 -4.06 -17.89 2.40
CA GLU A 321 -3.80 -19.28 2.76
C GLU A 321 -2.74 -19.90 1.84
N PHE A 322 -2.89 -19.70 0.51
CA PHE A 322 -1.91 -20.17 -0.48
C PHE A 322 -0.52 -19.60 -0.20
N ILE A 323 -0.41 -18.30 0.05
CA ILE A 323 0.88 -17.66 0.36
C ILE A 323 1.44 -18.20 1.68
N ASN A 324 0.66 -18.20 2.77
CA ASN A 324 1.12 -18.67 4.09
C ASN A 324 1.64 -20.11 4.06
N ARG A 325 0.99 -21.00 3.32
CA ARG A 325 1.45 -22.39 3.13
C ARG A 325 2.80 -22.45 2.42
N ASN A 326 3.13 -21.49 1.58
CA ASN A 326 4.30 -21.47 0.73
C ASN A 326 5.48 -20.63 1.30
N LEU A 327 5.27 -19.86 2.35
CA LEU A 327 6.31 -19.10 3.05
C LEU A 327 7.05 -19.94 4.12
N LYS A 328 6.50 -21.10 4.47
CA LYS A 328 7.06 -22.00 5.50
C LYS A 328 8.28 -22.77 5.04
#